data_bcbbd8a7227168c7d29013809ab0df03
#
_entry.id   bcbbd8a7227168c7d29013809ab0df03
#
_cell.length_a   1.000
_cell.length_b   1.000
_cell.length_c   1.000
_cell.angle_alpha   90.00
_cell.angle_beta   90.00
_cell.angle_gamma   90.00
#
_symmetry.space_group_name_H-M   'P 1'
#
loop_
_entity.id
_entity.type
_entity.pdbx_description
1 polymer ?
#
loop_
_entity_poly.entity_id
_entity_poly.type
_entity_poly.pdbx_seq_one_letter_code
_entity_poly.pdbx_strand_id
1 'polypeptide(L)'
;MNKPNILFLLKGLEIGGLEVVTAVLANKFVEEGHQVSVFSFLGGKHSIADRFDARIKLYQQDDYSRSKENVAKLRKVLVDDKIDIIINQWGLPYTPIKTARKAAKGLDVKIISVYHNAPSFNGRIQKLNIALMGCENLMKRLALRLMRFAFKKVTSRAMAYIYRHSDLFLVLSPSYIEEFKRFTGVSDGRYLRVLTNPITVEHDGYEYAFNEKQKEIIYVGRLDFVQKRVYRVIDTWNYLEERFPDWRLTIVGDGEDRENLENHVKYLGLKRVSFEGFQKPIDYYKRASILLLTSDFEGFPLVLAECMSFGVIPAVYNSYSAVKDIIEDGKDGVILPKSDIGFDAEAMANKMAVVMNNQDKLCLMANAAIEKSKSFSLDTIVKQWEAEFVKIING
;
A
#
# COMPACT_ATOMS: atom_id res chain seq x y z
N MET A 1 16.71 7.52 27.25
CA MET A 1 15.54 8.43 27.11
C MET A 1 14.29 7.60 27.31
N ASN A 2 13.25 8.15 27.92
CA ASN A 2 11.97 7.44 27.99
C ASN A 2 11.41 7.28 26.57
N LYS A 3 10.87 6.11 26.25
CA LYS A 3 10.20 5.84 24.98
C LYS A 3 8.90 6.68 24.93
N PRO A 4 8.58 7.35 23.82
CA PRO A 4 7.35 8.14 23.71
C PRO A 4 6.10 7.27 23.71
N ASN A 5 5.02 7.82 24.26
CA ASN A 5 3.68 7.24 24.19
C ASN A 5 3.02 7.62 22.87
N ILE A 6 2.54 6.64 22.14
CA ILE A 6 2.11 6.76 20.76
C ILE A 6 0.61 6.52 20.63
N LEU A 7 -0.07 7.38 19.88
CA LEU A 7 -1.47 7.19 19.47
C LEU A 7 -1.57 7.08 17.96
N PHE A 8 -2.04 5.95 17.44
CA PHE A 8 -2.43 5.83 16.05
C PHE A 8 -3.86 6.33 15.82
N LEU A 9 -4.05 7.17 14.82
CA LEU A 9 -5.38 7.60 14.34
C LEU A 9 -5.72 6.87 13.05
N LEU A 10 -6.82 6.12 13.05
CA LEU A 10 -7.36 5.36 11.93
C LEU A 10 -8.76 5.85 11.54
N LYS A 11 -9.15 5.57 10.30
CA LYS A 11 -10.54 5.75 9.86
C LYS A 11 -11.47 4.80 10.60
N GLY A 12 -11.13 3.53 10.63
CA GLY A 12 -11.88 2.43 11.25
C GLY A 12 -10.95 1.27 11.52
N LEU A 13 -11.50 0.17 12.01
CA LEU A 13 -10.79 -1.08 12.31
C LEU A 13 -11.24 -2.22 11.38
N GLU A 14 -11.60 -1.92 10.14
CA GLU A 14 -11.87 -2.92 9.10
C GLU A 14 -10.55 -3.49 8.56
N ILE A 15 -10.59 -4.73 8.04
CA ILE A 15 -9.38 -5.36 7.49
C ILE A 15 -9.01 -4.68 6.17
N GLY A 16 -7.84 -4.07 6.14
CA GLY A 16 -7.22 -3.45 4.97
C GLY A 16 -5.70 -3.39 5.13
N GLY A 17 -4.98 -3.10 4.04
CA GLY A 17 -3.51 -3.05 4.08
C GLY A 17 -2.96 -2.01 5.06
N LEU A 18 -3.62 -0.85 5.19
CA LEU A 18 -3.23 0.20 6.13
C LEU A 18 -3.41 -0.24 7.58
N GLU A 19 -4.53 -0.88 7.87
CA GLU A 19 -4.86 -1.37 9.20
C GLU A 19 -3.93 -2.51 9.62
N VAL A 20 -3.57 -3.41 8.68
CA VAL A 20 -2.57 -4.47 8.93
C VAL A 20 -1.19 -3.86 9.23
N VAL A 21 -0.72 -2.89 8.44
CA VAL A 21 0.53 -2.16 8.71
C VAL A 21 0.50 -1.50 10.07
N THR A 22 -0.63 -0.89 10.44
CA THR A 22 -0.77 -0.23 11.75
C THR A 22 -0.68 -1.23 12.89
N ALA A 23 -1.34 -2.40 12.78
CA ALA A 23 -1.27 -3.44 13.81
C ALA A 23 0.16 -3.97 13.98
N VAL A 24 0.85 -4.28 12.88
CA VAL A 24 2.24 -4.77 12.90
C VAL A 24 3.19 -3.74 13.53
N LEU A 25 3.09 -2.46 13.13
CA LEU A 25 3.91 -1.39 13.72
C LEU A 25 3.57 -1.17 15.20
N ALA A 26 2.29 -1.13 15.56
CA ALA A 26 1.84 -0.91 16.92
C ALA A 26 2.34 -2.01 17.87
N ASN A 27 2.21 -3.28 17.45
CA ASN A 27 2.70 -4.43 18.22
C ASN A 27 4.23 -4.33 18.42
N LYS A 28 4.96 -4.04 17.33
CA LYS A 28 6.42 -3.92 17.42
C LYS A 28 6.86 -2.75 18.31
N PHE A 29 6.18 -1.61 18.26
CA PHE A 29 6.47 -0.51 19.19
C PHE A 29 6.22 -0.89 20.66
N VAL A 30 5.19 -1.70 20.94
CA VAL A 30 4.96 -2.23 22.31
C VAL A 30 6.07 -3.19 22.73
N GLU A 31 6.57 -4.04 21.84
CA GLU A 31 7.73 -4.90 22.08
C GLU A 31 9.00 -4.09 22.39
N GLU A 32 9.20 -2.98 21.67
CA GLU A 32 10.30 -2.04 21.88
C GLU A 32 10.14 -1.15 23.13
N GLY A 33 9.04 -1.30 23.88
CA GLY A 33 8.81 -0.63 25.16
C GLY A 33 8.05 0.70 25.08
N HIS A 34 7.43 1.02 23.95
CA HIS A 34 6.49 2.14 23.86
C HIS A 34 5.15 1.80 24.48
N GLN A 35 4.45 2.79 25.06
CA GLN A 35 3.01 2.68 25.31
C GLN A 35 2.28 3.08 24.03
N VAL A 36 1.38 2.22 23.56
CA VAL A 36 0.67 2.43 22.32
C VAL A 36 -0.83 2.39 22.54
N SER A 37 -1.53 3.35 21.94
CA SER A 37 -2.98 3.41 21.87
C SER A 37 -3.42 3.55 20.41
N VAL A 38 -4.61 3.09 20.07
CA VAL A 38 -5.22 3.23 18.75
C VAL A 38 -6.58 3.88 18.92
N PHE A 39 -6.85 4.90 18.10
CA PHE A 39 -8.12 5.60 18.07
C PHE A 39 -8.71 5.56 16.66
N SER A 40 -9.89 4.95 16.52
CA SER A 40 -10.63 4.91 15.26
C SER A 40 -11.85 5.82 15.27
N PHE A 41 -12.10 6.50 14.15
CA PHE A 41 -13.26 7.40 14.01
C PHE A 41 -14.55 6.64 13.65
N LEU A 42 -14.44 5.45 13.08
CA LEU A 42 -15.58 4.64 12.70
C LEU A 42 -15.38 3.20 13.18
N GLY A 43 -16.47 2.57 13.62
CA GLY A 43 -16.51 1.14 13.86
C GLY A 43 -16.74 0.35 12.59
N GLY A 44 -16.23 -0.88 12.51
CA GLY A 44 -16.44 -1.80 11.40
C GLY A 44 -17.03 -3.14 11.86
N LYS A 45 -17.67 -3.86 10.92
CA LYS A 45 -18.21 -5.21 11.18
C LYS A 45 -17.12 -6.28 11.22
N HIS A 46 -16.02 -6.06 10.51
CA HIS A 46 -14.86 -6.97 10.44
C HIS A 46 -13.67 -6.27 11.07
N SER A 47 -13.60 -6.35 12.38
CA SER A 47 -12.55 -5.69 13.14
C SER A 47 -11.21 -6.41 12.98
N ILE A 48 -10.13 -5.62 12.84
CA ILE A 48 -8.75 -6.10 12.96
C ILE A 48 -8.27 -6.10 14.41
N ALA A 49 -9.15 -5.81 15.37
CA ALA A 49 -8.81 -5.63 16.79
C ALA A 49 -8.04 -6.82 17.38
N ASP A 50 -8.38 -8.04 16.97
CA ASP A 50 -7.72 -9.27 17.42
C ASP A 50 -6.24 -9.40 16.99
N ARG A 51 -5.77 -8.53 16.08
CA ARG A 51 -4.36 -8.50 15.64
C ARG A 51 -3.50 -7.57 16.49
N PHE A 52 -4.11 -6.73 17.33
CA PHE A 52 -3.35 -5.87 18.22
C PHE A 52 -2.97 -6.62 19.49
N ASP A 53 -1.74 -6.38 19.97
CA ASP A 53 -1.26 -6.88 21.27
C ASP A 53 -2.22 -6.44 22.40
N ALA A 54 -2.47 -7.31 23.37
CA ALA A 54 -3.39 -7.05 24.47
C ALA A 54 -3.02 -5.83 25.34
N ARG A 55 -1.76 -5.36 25.27
CA ARG A 55 -1.28 -4.15 25.95
C ARG A 55 -1.73 -2.87 25.27
N ILE A 56 -2.19 -2.93 24.00
CA ILE A 56 -2.61 -1.77 23.21
C ILE A 56 -4.04 -1.40 23.58
N LYS A 57 -4.25 -0.15 23.96
CA LYS A 57 -5.58 0.38 24.24
C LYS A 57 -6.28 0.78 22.95
N LEU A 58 -7.46 0.21 22.70
CA LEU A 58 -8.28 0.50 21.54
C LEU A 58 -9.42 1.45 21.91
N TYR A 59 -9.50 2.59 21.25
CA TYR A 59 -10.57 3.57 21.39
C TYR A 59 -11.33 3.70 20.07
N GLN A 60 -12.64 3.75 20.14
CA GLN A 60 -13.49 3.83 18.97
C GLN A 60 -14.55 4.92 19.13
N GLN A 61 -14.80 5.63 18.05
CA GLN A 61 -15.95 6.51 17.87
C GLN A 61 -16.91 5.92 16.84
N ASP A 62 -18.17 6.37 16.88
CA ASP A 62 -19.21 5.91 15.96
C ASP A 62 -19.49 6.90 14.83
N ASP A 63 -18.82 8.06 14.86
CA ASP A 63 -19.08 9.14 13.93
C ASP A 63 -17.78 9.86 13.52
N TYR A 64 -17.74 10.25 12.25
CA TYR A 64 -16.65 10.99 11.62
C TYR A 64 -16.97 12.50 11.57
N SER A 65 -17.41 13.06 12.66
CA SER A 65 -17.65 14.52 12.74
C SER A 65 -16.55 15.24 13.52
N ARG A 66 -16.50 16.57 13.33
CA ARG A 66 -15.62 17.46 14.11
C ARG A 66 -16.40 18.10 15.26
N SER A 67 -17.30 17.34 15.87
CA SER A 67 -18.10 17.81 16.99
C SER A 67 -17.19 18.18 18.17
N LYS A 68 -17.70 19.02 19.07
CA LYS A 68 -17.00 19.34 20.33
C LYS A 68 -16.79 18.07 21.18
N GLU A 69 -17.76 17.17 21.11
CA GLU A 69 -17.72 15.89 21.81
C GLU A 69 -16.57 15.00 21.31
N ASN A 70 -16.43 14.83 19.98
CA ASN A 70 -15.37 14.03 19.39
C ASN A 70 -13.97 14.61 19.68
N VAL A 71 -13.83 15.94 19.67
CA VAL A 71 -12.59 16.60 20.09
C VAL A 71 -12.32 16.36 21.56
N ALA A 72 -13.34 16.41 22.44
CA ALA A 72 -13.18 16.17 23.86
C ALA A 72 -12.82 14.70 24.19
N LYS A 73 -13.44 13.73 23.48
CA LYS A 73 -13.09 12.29 23.60
C LYS A 73 -11.62 12.05 23.24
N LEU A 74 -11.17 12.57 22.10
CA LEU A 74 -9.77 12.45 21.69
C LEU A 74 -8.84 13.13 22.71
N ARG A 75 -9.19 14.36 23.18
CA ARG A 75 -8.39 15.07 24.18
C ARG A 75 -8.25 14.26 25.47
N LYS A 76 -9.33 13.61 25.92
CA LYS A 76 -9.30 12.77 27.10
C LYS A 76 -8.27 11.65 26.94
N VAL A 77 -8.25 10.97 25.78
CA VAL A 77 -7.24 9.93 25.48
C VAL A 77 -5.82 10.50 25.51
N LEU A 78 -5.60 11.67 24.89
CA LEU A 78 -4.28 12.32 24.89
C LEU A 78 -3.76 12.59 26.31
N VAL A 79 -4.64 12.99 27.23
CA VAL A 79 -4.27 13.31 28.60
C VAL A 79 -4.11 12.04 29.46
N ASP A 80 -5.09 11.14 29.40
CA ASP A 80 -5.12 9.94 30.25
C ASP A 80 -3.98 8.96 29.92
N ASP A 81 -3.65 8.81 28.63
CA ASP A 81 -2.57 7.96 28.16
C ASP A 81 -1.23 8.70 28.01
N LYS A 82 -1.19 10.01 28.37
CA LYS A 82 0.02 10.86 28.30
C LYS A 82 0.71 10.78 26.94
N ILE A 83 -0.07 10.94 25.88
CA ILE A 83 0.42 10.78 24.51
C ILE A 83 1.41 11.88 24.14
N ASP A 84 2.58 11.47 23.64
CA ASP A 84 3.64 12.35 23.14
C ASP A 84 3.55 12.52 21.62
N ILE A 85 3.16 11.45 20.90
CA ILE A 85 3.11 11.43 19.45
C ILE A 85 1.78 10.87 18.95
N ILE A 86 1.13 11.60 18.05
CA ILE A 86 0.01 11.12 17.25
C ILE A 86 0.53 10.71 15.87
N ILE A 87 0.27 9.48 15.43
CA ILE A 87 0.49 9.00 14.08
C ILE A 87 -0.85 8.95 13.35
N ASN A 88 -1.11 9.95 12.52
CA ASN A 88 -2.31 10.03 11.70
C ASN A 88 -2.12 9.19 10.43
N GLN A 89 -2.57 7.95 10.45
CA GLN A 89 -2.51 7.02 9.32
C GLN A 89 -3.53 7.36 8.23
N TRP A 90 -4.52 8.19 8.53
CA TRP A 90 -5.50 8.63 7.56
C TRP A 90 -5.12 10.00 6.98
N GLY A 91 -4.06 10.03 6.18
CA GLY A 91 -3.45 11.22 5.60
C GLY A 91 -4.29 11.98 4.56
N LEU A 92 -5.53 11.58 4.34
CA LEU A 92 -6.56 12.25 3.54
C LEU A 92 -7.93 11.70 3.98
N PRO A 93 -8.92 12.47 4.34
CA PRO A 93 -9.15 13.92 4.30
C PRO A 93 -8.58 14.70 5.51
N TYR A 94 -8.73 16.03 5.50
CA TYR A 94 -8.18 16.89 6.57
C TYR A 94 -8.97 16.87 7.91
N THR A 95 -10.10 16.16 8.01
CA THR A 95 -10.87 16.10 9.27
C THR A 95 -10.08 15.49 10.43
N PRO A 96 -9.36 14.36 10.30
CA PRO A 96 -8.56 13.80 11.39
C PRO A 96 -7.55 14.79 11.94
N ILE A 97 -6.76 15.44 11.08
CA ILE A 97 -5.74 16.39 11.52
C ILE A 97 -6.34 17.60 12.21
N LYS A 98 -7.52 18.10 11.75
CA LYS A 98 -8.23 19.21 12.42
C LYS A 98 -8.71 18.82 13.80
N THR A 99 -9.22 17.60 13.97
CA THR A 99 -9.67 17.07 15.25
C THR A 99 -8.47 16.89 16.18
N ALA A 100 -7.38 16.27 15.68
CA ALA A 100 -6.16 16.06 16.43
C ALA A 100 -5.53 17.37 16.93
N ARG A 101 -5.37 18.37 16.06
CA ARG A 101 -4.82 19.70 16.45
C ARG A 101 -5.71 20.42 17.48
N LYS A 102 -7.03 20.30 17.38
CA LYS A 102 -7.94 20.86 18.40
C LYS A 102 -7.82 20.14 19.73
N ALA A 103 -7.77 18.80 19.71
CA ALA A 103 -7.62 17.98 20.91
C ALA A 103 -6.27 18.22 21.60
N ALA A 104 -5.21 18.37 20.83
CA ALA A 104 -3.85 18.61 21.32
C ALA A 104 -3.56 20.06 21.75
N LYS A 105 -4.54 21.00 21.58
CA LYS A 105 -4.31 22.41 21.91
C LYS A 105 -3.86 22.59 23.37
N GLY A 106 -2.67 23.18 23.57
CA GLY A 106 -2.07 23.42 24.91
C GLY A 106 -1.40 22.17 25.51
N LEU A 107 -1.25 21.09 24.75
CA LEU A 107 -0.44 19.92 25.10
C LEU A 107 0.81 19.91 24.21
N ASP A 108 1.92 19.35 24.71
CA ASP A 108 3.13 19.12 23.92
C ASP A 108 3.02 17.77 23.20
N VAL A 109 2.15 17.70 22.20
CA VAL A 109 1.89 16.50 21.40
C VAL A 109 2.31 16.78 19.98
N LYS A 110 3.21 15.98 19.44
CA LYS A 110 3.65 16.04 18.04
C LYS A 110 2.71 15.22 17.15
N ILE A 111 2.51 15.67 15.91
CA ILE A 111 1.64 14.97 14.96
C ILE A 111 2.41 14.60 13.71
N ILE A 112 2.52 13.31 13.45
CA ILE A 112 3.03 12.73 12.21
C ILE A 112 1.83 12.32 11.35
N SER A 113 1.77 12.77 10.10
CA SER A 113 0.74 12.31 9.16
C SER A 113 1.38 11.46 8.07
N VAL A 114 0.79 10.30 7.75
CA VAL A 114 1.26 9.39 6.73
C VAL A 114 0.27 9.35 5.57
N TYR A 115 0.77 9.49 4.34
CA TYR A 115 -0.04 9.36 3.14
C TYR A 115 0.22 8.03 2.44
N HIS A 116 -0.76 7.14 2.50
CA HIS A 116 -0.65 5.75 2.06
C HIS A 116 -0.99 5.53 0.58
N ASN A 117 -0.79 6.54 -0.28
CA ASN A 117 -1.06 6.39 -1.73
C ASN A 117 -0.11 7.25 -2.56
N ALA A 118 -0.12 7.07 -3.89
CA ALA A 118 0.54 7.98 -4.80
C ALA A 118 -0.08 9.39 -4.70
N PRO A 119 0.73 10.46 -4.56
CA PRO A 119 0.21 11.80 -4.25
C PRO A 119 -0.81 12.35 -5.26
N SER A 120 -0.60 12.10 -6.55
CA SER A 120 -1.46 12.63 -7.63
C SER A 120 -2.65 11.73 -8.00
N PHE A 121 -2.76 10.55 -7.36
CA PHE A 121 -3.78 9.54 -7.66
C PHE A 121 -4.62 9.16 -6.44
N ASN A 122 -5.89 8.94 -6.68
CA ASN A 122 -6.80 8.26 -5.76
C ASN A 122 -7.95 7.62 -6.55
N GLY A 123 -8.72 6.75 -5.92
CA GLY A 123 -9.80 6.00 -6.59
C GLY A 123 -10.85 6.90 -7.27
N ARG A 124 -11.16 8.10 -6.74
CA ARG A 124 -12.12 9.04 -7.35
C ARG A 124 -11.56 9.64 -8.64
N ILE A 125 -10.30 10.07 -8.63
CA ILE A 125 -9.62 10.61 -9.83
C ILE A 125 -9.53 9.52 -10.88
N GLN A 126 -9.23 8.28 -10.49
CA GLN A 126 -9.12 7.15 -11.41
C GLN A 126 -10.45 6.77 -12.05
N LYS A 127 -11.54 6.73 -11.29
CA LYS A 127 -12.90 6.53 -11.85
C LYS A 127 -13.23 7.57 -12.93
N LEU A 128 -12.84 8.83 -12.72
CA LEU A 128 -13.03 9.89 -13.72
C LEU A 128 -12.11 9.72 -14.93
N ASN A 129 -10.88 9.24 -14.76
CA ASN A 129 -9.99 8.92 -15.89
C ASN A 129 -10.59 7.82 -16.76
N ILE A 130 -11.11 6.74 -16.15
CA ILE A 130 -11.77 5.64 -16.86
C ILE A 130 -13.02 6.14 -17.60
N ALA A 131 -13.86 6.93 -16.93
CA ALA A 131 -15.06 7.50 -17.55
C ALA A 131 -14.74 8.43 -18.74
N LEU A 132 -13.57 9.11 -18.71
CA LEU A 132 -13.11 9.96 -19.80
C LEU A 132 -12.62 9.16 -21.01
N MET A 133 -12.03 7.97 -20.80
CA MET A 133 -11.56 7.11 -21.91
C MET A 133 -12.72 6.59 -22.77
N GLY A 134 -13.84 6.21 -22.15
CA GLY A 134 -15.03 5.71 -22.87
C GLY A 134 -16.06 6.79 -23.23
N CYS A 135 -15.75 8.10 -23.13
CA CYS A 135 -16.72 9.16 -23.33
C CYS A 135 -16.59 9.80 -24.73
N GLU A 136 -17.53 9.50 -25.61
CA GLU A 136 -17.61 10.08 -26.97
C GLU A 136 -18.36 11.44 -26.98
N ASN A 137 -19.32 11.63 -26.10
CA ASN A 137 -20.11 12.87 -26.01
C ASN A 137 -19.27 14.04 -25.52
N LEU A 138 -19.11 15.07 -26.36
CA LEU A 138 -18.22 16.22 -26.11
C LEU A 138 -18.61 17.00 -24.85
N MET A 139 -19.92 17.26 -24.62
CA MET A 139 -20.39 17.99 -23.46
C MET A 139 -20.15 17.21 -22.14
N LYS A 140 -20.44 15.90 -22.16
CA LYS A 140 -20.16 15.00 -21.03
C LYS A 140 -18.66 14.91 -20.76
N ARG A 141 -17.84 14.84 -21.80
CA ARG A 141 -16.37 14.82 -21.69
C ARG A 141 -15.82 16.10 -21.08
N LEU A 142 -16.36 17.26 -21.45
CA LEU A 142 -16.00 18.53 -20.83
C LEU A 142 -16.39 18.58 -19.34
N ALA A 143 -17.60 18.16 -19.01
CA ALA A 143 -18.06 18.08 -17.61
C ALA A 143 -17.17 17.17 -16.74
N LEU A 144 -16.81 15.97 -17.25
CA LEU A 144 -15.90 15.04 -16.58
C LEU A 144 -14.50 15.64 -16.39
N ARG A 145 -13.98 16.39 -17.38
CA ARG A 145 -12.68 17.09 -17.25
C ARG A 145 -12.72 18.15 -16.16
N LEU A 146 -13.77 18.96 -16.11
CA LEU A 146 -13.96 19.97 -15.08
C LEU A 146 -14.08 19.33 -13.68
N MET A 147 -14.88 18.27 -13.57
CA MET A 147 -15.03 17.51 -12.33
C MET A 147 -13.68 16.92 -11.88
N ARG A 148 -12.92 16.32 -12.78
CA ARG A 148 -11.57 15.79 -12.49
C ARG A 148 -10.63 16.90 -12.00
N PHE A 149 -10.65 18.06 -12.66
CA PHE A 149 -9.84 19.21 -12.24
C PHE A 149 -10.23 19.67 -10.83
N ALA A 150 -11.53 19.81 -10.54
CA ALA A 150 -12.03 20.20 -9.22
C ALA A 150 -11.60 19.20 -8.14
N PHE A 151 -11.76 17.89 -8.37
CA PHE A 151 -11.32 16.85 -7.43
C PHE A 151 -9.82 16.89 -7.19
N LYS A 152 -9.01 17.03 -8.26
CA LYS A 152 -7.55 17.20 -8.12
C LYS A 152 -7.21 18.40 -7.24
N LYS A 153 -7.88 19.55 -7.45
CA LYS A 153 -7.63 20.78 -6.71
C LYS A 153 -8.03 20.64 -5.23
N VAL A 154 -9.17 20.00 -4.94
CA VAL A 154 -9.62 19.72 -3.57
C VAL A 154 -8.64 18.78 -2.87
N THR A 155 -8.24 17.69 -3.53
CA THR A 155 -7.27 16.75 -2.98
C THR A 155 -5.92 17.40 -2.69
N SER A 156 -5.38 18.16 -3.65
CA SER A 156 -4.14 18.92 -3.51
C SER A 156 -4.17 19.87 -2.30
N ARG A 157 -5.27 20.66 -2.18
CA ARG A 157 -5.44 21.60 -1.04
C ARG A 157 -5.55 20.85 0.29
N ALA A 158 -6.25 19.71 0.32
CA ALA A 158 -6.37 18.90 1.53
C ALA A 158 -5.00 18.36 1.98
N MET A 159 -4.22 17.82 1.05
CA MET A 159 -2.86 17.33 1.35
C MET A 159 -1.93 18.46 1.80
N ALA A 160 -1.94 19.59 1.12
CA ALA A 160 -1.16 20.79 1.53
C ALA A 160 -1.59 21.28 2.93
N TYR A 161 -2.87 21.21 3.26
CA TYR A 161 -3.38 21.57 4.59
C TYR A 161 -2.84 20.60 5.65
N ILE A 162 -2.91 19.28 5.40
CA ILE A 162 -2.44 18.26 6.35
C ILE A 162 -0.93 18.43 6.57
N TYR A 163 -0.15 18.58 5.50
CA TYR A 163 1.28 18.85 5.57
C TYR A 163 1.60 20.05 6.50
N ARG A 164 0.93 21.19 6.30
CA ARG A 164 1.18 22.41 7.10
C ARG A 164 0.74 22.31 8.56
N HIS A 165 -0.09 21.31 8.89
CA HIS A 165 -0.61 21.10 10.24
C HIS A 165 -0.08 19.82 10.88
N SER A 166 0.94 19.21 10.29
CA SER A 166 1.71 18.10 10.88
C SER A 166 3.12 18.58 11.25
N ASP A 167 3.70 18.01 12.29
CA ASP A 167 5.09 18.25 12.66
C ASP A 167 6.02 17.43 11.75
N LEU A 168 5.51 16.34 11.18
CA LEU A 168 6.15 15.53 10.16
C LEU A 168 5.09 14.97 9.21
N PHE A 169 5.37 14.97 7.91
CA PHE A 169 4.52 14.36 6.89
C PHE A 169 5.32 13.30 6.14
N LEU A 170 4.80 12.09 6.11
CA LEU A 170 5.47 10.94 5.51
C LEU A 170 4.80 10.51 4.21
N VAL A 171 5.64 10.25 3.22
CA VAL A 171 5.27 9.54 1.98
C VAL A 171 6.01 8.21 1.95
N LEU A 172 5.49 7.22 1.22
CA LEU A 172 5.97 5.84 1.30
C LEU A 172 7.13 5.52 0.35
N SER A 173 7.55 6.49 -0.49
CA SER A 173 8.57 6.24 -1.50
C SER A 173 9.34 7.52 -1.83
N PRO A 174 10.65 7.45 -2.12
CA PRO A 174 11.47 8.61 -2.50
C PRO A 174 10.89 9.39 -3.69
N SER A 175 10.42 8.69 -4.72
CA SER A 175 9.80 9.30 -5.91
C SER A 175 8.55 10.13 -5.59
N TYR A 176 7.90 9.87 -4.47
CA TYR A 176 6.71 10.61 -4.04
C TYR A 176 7.01 11.99 -3.45
N ILE A 177 8.25 12.30 -3.08
CA ILE A 177 8.64 13.63 -2.58
C ILE A 177 8.36 14.71 -3.65
N GLU A 178 8.93 14.54 -4.83
CA GLU A 178 8.78 15.52 -5.91
C GLU A 178 7.36 15.49 -6.50
N GLU A 179 6.72 14.32 -6.54
CA GLU A 179 5.33 14.21 -6.95
C GLU A 179 4.38 14.96 -5.99
N PHE A 180 4.60 14.82 -4.67
CA PHE A 180 3.85 15.54 -3.65
C PHE A 180 4.01 17.05 -3.78
N LYS A 181 5.25 17.55 -3.88
CA LYS A 181 5.55 18.98 -4.05
C LYS A 181 4.84 19.56 -5.27
N ARG A 182 5.00 18.89 -6.42
CA ARG A 182 4.37 19.30 -7.70
C ARG A 182 2.84 19.30 -7.62
N PHE A 183 2.26 18.27 -6.99
CA PHE A 183 0.81 18.12 -6.88
C PHE A 183 0.20 19.13 -5.91
N THR A 184 0.84 19.40 -4.79
CA THR A 184 0.33 20.25 -3.71
C THR A 184 0.73 21.72 -3.84
N GLY A 185 1.78 22.03 -4.59
CA GLY A 185 2.39 23.36 -4.66
C GLY A 185 3.19 23.70 -3.41
N VAL A 186 3.51 22.74 -2.56
CA VAL A 186 4.39 22.93 -1.41
C VAL A 186 5.84 22.98 -1.90
N SER A 187 6.50 24.13 -1.73
CA SER A 187 7.92 24.32 -2.09
C SER A 187 8.88 23.92 -0.97
N ASP A 188 8.48 24.19 0.28
CA ASP A 188 9.25 23.83 1.45
C ASP A 188 9.01 22.36 1.82
N GLY A 189 10.01 21.50 1.64
CA GLY A 189 9.98 20.09 2.02
C GLY A 189 10.48 19.83 3.45
N ARG A 190 10.59 20.87 4.32
CA ARG A 190 11.23 20.78 5.65
C ARG A 190 10.68 19.65 6.50
N TYR A 191 9.38 19.45 6.48
CA TYR A 191 8.67 18.43 7.27
C TYR A 191 8.24 17.21 6.44
N LEU A 192 8.73 17.07 5.20
CA LEU A 192 8.42 15.96 4.30
C LEU A 192 9.57 14.93 4.34
N ARG A 193 9.24 13.68 4.66
CA ARG A 193 10.21 12.57 4.70
C ARG A 193 9.63 11.33 4.03
N VAL A 194 10.53 10.41 3.73
CA VAL A 194 10.17 9.07 3.25
C VAL A 194 10.28 8.08 4.39
N LEU A 195 9.23 7.29 4.57
CA LEU A 195 9.26 6.11 5.42
C LEU A 195 8.30 5.09 4.84
N THR A 196 8.84 3.97 4.37
CA THR A 196 8.07 2.91 3.70
C THR A 196 7.29 2.07 4.71
N ASN A 197 6.31 1.32 4.22
CA ASN A 197 5.65 0.31 5.04
C ASN A 197 6.57 -0.90 5.25
N PRO A 198 6.52 -1.56 6.41
CA PRO A 198 7.24 -2.80 6.64
C PRO A 198 6.59 -3.98 5.93
N ILE A 199 7.34 -5.08 5.78
CA ILE A 199 6.78 -6.41 5.51
C ILE A 199 5.86 -6.79 6.67
N THR A 200 4.66 -7.28 6.35
CA THR A 200 3.61 -7.56 7.33
C THR A 200 3.32 -9.04 7.55
N VAL A 201 4.05 -9.91 6.84
CA VAL A 201 3.96 -11.36 6.96
C VAL A 201 5.16 -11.92 7.73
N GLU A 202 4.91 -12.90 8.56
CA GLU A 202 5.94 -13.62 9.31
C GLU A 202 6.48 -14.80 8.50
N HIS A 203 7.75 -15.11 8.69
CA HIS A 203 8.40 -16.20 7.98
C HIS A 203 8.25 -17.57 8.68
N ASP A 204 7.88 -17.58 9.98
CA ASP A 204 7.65 -18.81 10.78
C ASP A 204 8.73 -19.89 10.58
N GLY A 205 10.01 -19.48 10.59
CA GLY A 205 11.14 -20.40 10.37
C GLY A 205 11.31 -20.86 8.92
N TYR A 206 10.63 -20.25 7.95
CA TYR A 206 10.82 -20.58 6.54
C TYR A 206 12.23 -20.22 6.07
N GLU A 207 12.91 -21.22 5.52
CA GLU A 207 14.17 -21.06 4.82
C GLU A 207 13.93 -21.18 3.31
N TYR A 208 14.41 -20.20 2.57
CA TYR A 208 14.27 -20.21 1.13
C TYR A 208 15.12 -21.30 0.49
N ALA A 209 14.48 -22.14 -0.32
CA ALA A 209 15.14 -23.14 -1.16
C ALA A 209 14.60 -23.04 -2.60
N PHE A 210 15.45 -22.66 -3.55
CA PHE A 210 15.04 -22.44 -4.93
C PHE A 210 14.41 -23.67 -5.57
N ASN A 211 14.91 -24.85 -5.29
CA ASN A 211 14.42 -26.15 -5.82
C ASN A 211 13.02 -26.52 -5.31
N GLU A 212 12.54 -25.89 -4.26
CA GLU A 212 11.18 -26.08 -3.75
C GLU A 212 10.16 -25.14 -4.44
N LYS A 213 10.64 -24.16 -5.20
CA LYS A 213 9.76 -23.26 -5.95
C LYS A 213 9.08 -23.99 -7.12
N GLN A 214 7.80 -23.71 -7.26
CA GLN A 214 6.99 -24.26 -8.34
C GLN A 214 6.95 -23.28 -9.52
N LYS A 215 6.75 -23.80 -10.70
CA LYS A 215 6.50 -23.03 -11.92
C LYS A 215 5.11 -22.40 -11.86
N GLU A 216 4.98 -21.41 -10.97
CA GLU A 216 3.73 -20.76 -10.64
C GLU A 216 3.89 -19.24 -10.65
N ILE A 217 3.01 -18.59 -11.41
CA ILE A 217 2.80 -17.15 -11.36
C ILE A 217 1.62 -16.92 -10.42
N ILE A 218 1.77 -15.99 -9.48
CA ILE A 218 0.68 -15.59 -8.59
C ILE A 218 0.30 -14.13 -8.78
N TYR A 219 -0.96 -13.84 -8.57
CA TYR A 219 -1.48 -12.53 -8.23
C TYR A 219 -2.00 -12.57 -6.80
N VAL A 220 -1.70 -11.55 -6.00
CA VAL A 220 -2.21 -11.43 -4.63
C VAL A 220 -2.82 -10.05 -4.43
N GLY A 221 -4.10 -9.98 -4.08
CA GLY A 221 -4.77 -8.73 -3.79
C GLY A 221 -6.24 -8.70 -4.09
N ARG A 222 -6.87 -7.53 -3.86
CA ARG A 222 -8.29 -7.33 -4.15
C ARG A 222 -8.55 -7.40 -5.66
N LEU A 223 -9.62 -8.07 -6.04
CA LEU A 223 -10.06 -8.18 -7.43
C LEU A 223 -10.90 -6.95 -7.80
N ASP A 224 -10.23 -5.91 -8.33
CA ASP A 224 -10.92 -4.69 -8.76
C ASP A 224 -10.38 -4.14 -10.09
N PHE A 225 -11.32 -3.62 -10.88
CA PHE A 225 -11.05 -3.05 -12.20
C PHE A 225 -10.43 -1.64 -12.11
N VAL A 226 -10.68 -0.88 -11.05
CA VAL A 226 -10.30 0.55 -10.98
C VAL A 226 -8.83 0.74 -10.68
N GLN A 227 -8.30 -0.03 -9.71
CA GLN A 227 -6.94 0.12 -9.22
C GLN A 227 -6.05 -1.05 -9.64
N LYS A 228 -6.45 -2.29 -9.32
CA LYS A 228 -5.61 -3.49 -9.46
C LYS A 228 -5.50 -4.01 -10.87
N ARG A 229 -6.52 -3.78 -11.72
CA ARG A 229 -6.50 -4.17 -13.15
C ARG A 229 -6.18 -5.64 -13.38
N VAL A 230 -6.76 -6.54 -12.59
CA VAL A 230 -6.42 -7.98 -12.59
C VAL A 230 -6.64 -8.65 -13.94
N TYR A 231 -7.53 -8.16 -14.79
CA TYR A 231 -7.70 -8.64 -16.16
C TYR A 231 -6.39 -8.60 -16.96
N ARG A 232 -5.49 -7.62 -16.71
CA ARG A 232 -4.16 -7.55 -17.35
C ARG A 232 -3.25 -8.72 -16.99
N VAL A 233 -3.41 -9.27 -15.78
CA VAL A 233 -2.71 -10.49 -15.34
C VAL A 233 -3.17 -11.67 -16.19
N ILE A 234 -4.49 -11.80 -16.40
CA ILE A 234 -5.09 -12.84 -17.23
C ILE A 234 -4.69 -12.67 -18.71
N ASP A 235 -4.73 -11.45 -19.23
CA ASP A 235 -4.30 -11.15 -20.62
C ASP A 235 -2.82 -11.49 -20.82
N THR A 236 -1.96 -11.20 -19.84
CA THR A 236 -0.53 -11.57 -19.88
C THR A 236 -0.37 -13.10 -19.88
N TRP A 237 -1.13 -13.79 -19.03
CA TRP A 237 -1.10 -15.26 -18.97
C TRP A 237 -1.57 -15.90 -20.27
N ASN A 238 -2.52 -15.31 -20.98
CA ASN A 238 -2.98 -15.78 -22.28
C ASN A 238 -1.85 -15.91 -23.32
N TYR A 239 -0.84 -15.03 -23.28
CA TYR A 239 0.36 -15.12 -24.12
C TYR A 239 1.41 -16.13 -23.60
N LEU A 240 1.27 -16.61 -22.36
CA LEU A 240 2.24 -17.51 -21.71
C LEU A 240 1.76 -18.97 -21.65
N GLU A 241 0.46 -19.19 -21.52
CA GLU A 241 -0.08 -20.50 -21.19
C GLU A 241 0.36 -21.61 -22.15
N GLU A 242 0.26 -21.40 -23.48
CA GLU A 242 0.70 -22.40 -24.47
C GLU A 242 2.22 -22.51 -24.56
N ARG A 243 2.96 -21.41 -24.34
CA ARG A 243 4.42 -21.36 -24.40
C ARG A 243 5.07 -22.06 -23.22
N PHE A 244 4.39 -22.15 -22.09
CA PHE A 244 4.88 -22.69 -20.82
C PHE A 244 3.89 -23.71 -20.23
N PRO A 245 3.81 -24.93 -20.81
CA PRO A 245 2.80 -25.92 -20.46
C PRO A 245 2.89 -26.46 -19.03
N ASP A 246 4.02 -26.33 -18.38
CA ASP A 246 4.31 -26.74 -16.99
C ASP A 246 4.15 -25.60 -15.97
N TRP A 247 3.81 -24.38 -16.42
CA TRP A 247 3.50 -23.27 -15.54
C TRP A 247 1.97 -23.13 -15.35
N ARG A 248 1.58 -22.44 -14.25
CA ARG A 248 0.19 -22.08 -13.96
C ARG A 248 0.07 -20.67 -13.43
N LEU A 249 -1.13 -20.09 -13.51
CA LEU A 249 -1.50 -18.83 -12.87
C LEU A 249 -2.43 -19.10 -11.69
N THR A 250 -2.12 -18.55 -10.53
CA THR A 250 -2.97 -18.61 -9.33
C THR A 250 -3.34 -17.21 -8.88
N ILE A 251 -4.64 -16.92 -8.80
CA ILE A 251 -5.19 -15.62 -8.38
C ILE A 251 -5.69 -15.74 -6.96
N VAL A 252 -4.97 -15.08 -6.03
CA VAL A 252 -5.25 -15.09 -4.59
C VAL A 252 -5.89 -13.78 -4.19
N GLY A 253 -7.13 -13.82 -3.78
CA GLY A 253 -7.90 -12.66 -3.38
C GLY A 253 -9.36 -12.73 -3.80
N ASP A 254 -10.12 -11.73 -3.38
CA ASP A 254 -11.53 -11.60 -3.72
C ASP A 254 -11.88 -10.13 -4.01
N GLY A 255 -13.04 -9.87 -4.58
CA GLY A 255 -13.51 -8.53 -4.90
C GLY A 255 -14.70 -8.51 -5.85
N GLU A 256 -15.20 -7.28 -6.09
CA GLU A 256 -16.41 -7.05 -6.88
C GLU A 256 -16.31 -7.54 -8.35
N ASP A 257 -15.09 -7.68 -8.88
CA ASP A 257 -14.86 -8.08 -10.28
C ASP A 257 -14.56 -9.57 -10.46
N ARG A 258 -14.66 -10.40 -9.42
CA ARG A 258 -14.31 -11.83 -9.48
C ARG A 258 -15.05 -12.56 -10.61
N GLU A 259 -16.36 -12.43 -10.67
CA GLU A 259 -17.18 -13.11 -11.69
C GLU A 259 -16.80 -12.68 -13.12
N ASN A 260 -16.54 -11.39 -13.32
CA ASN A 260 -16.08 -10.85 -14.60
C ASN A 260 -14.74 -11.45 -15.02
N LEU A 261 -13.81 -11.60 -14.08
CA LEU A 261 -12.48 -12.17 -14.32
C LEU A 261 -12.56 -13.68 -14.61
N GLU A 262 -13.38 -14.45 -13.90
CA GLU A 262 -13.63 -15.86 -14.18
C GLU A 262 -14.26 -16.07 -15.57
N ASN A 263 -15.21 -15.19 -15.95
CA ASN A 263 -15.79 -15.21 -17.29
C ASN A 263 -14.78 -14.83 -18.38
N HIS A 264 -13.85 -13.91 -18.08
CA HIS A 264 -12.75 -13.55 -18.99
C HIS A 264 -11.82 -14.73 -19.25
N VAL A 265 -11.43 -15.47 -18.20
CA VAL A 265 -10.65 -16.73 -18.34
C VAL A 265 -11.36 -17.76 -19.22
N LYS A 266 -12.67 -17.96 -19.03
CA LYS A 266 -13.47 -18.85 -19.86
C LYS A 266 -13.55 -18.40 -21.32
N TYR A 267 -13.73 -17.10 -21.55
CA TYR A 267 -13.77 -16.50 -22.89
C TYR A 267 -12.46 -16.71 -23.66
N LEU A 268 -11.32 -16.57 -22.98
CA LEU A 268 -10.00 -16.81 -23.57
C LEU A 268 -9.65 -18.32 -23.69
N GLY A 269 -10.46 -19.22 -23.12
CA GLY A 269 -10.25 -20.67 -23.19
C GLY A 269 -9.08 -21.19 -22.34
N LEU A 270 -8.59 -20.38 -21.37
CA LEU A 270 -7.46 -20.71 -20.50
C LEU A 270 -7.78 -21.90 -19.57
N LYS A 271 -6.82 -22.79 -19.37
CA LYS A 271 -7.00 -24.05 -18.63
C LYS A 271 -6.26 -24.11 -17.29
N ARG A 272 -5.14 -23.38 -17.16
CA ARG A 272 -4.25 -23.44 -15.98
C ARG A 272 -4.31 -22.15 -15.18
N VAL A 273 -5.54 -21.67 -14.92
CA VAL A 273 -5.83 -20.52 -14.04
C VAL A 273 -6.69 -21.00 -12.88
N SER A 274 -6.31 -20.69 -11.66
CA SER A 274 -7.11 -20.94 -10.45
C SER A 274 -7.44 -19.64 -9.70
N PHE A 275 -8.63 -19.57 -9.11
CA PHE A 275 -9.10 -18.49 -8.24
C PHE A 275 -9.30 -19.04 -6.82
N GLU A 276 -8.43 -18.65 -5.91
CA GLU A 276 -8.37 -19.20 -4.53
C GLU A 276 -9.27 -18.46 -3.54
N GLY A 277 -9.85 -17.33 -3.94
CA GLY A 277 -10.59 -16.46 -3.02
C GLY A 277 -9.67 -15.74 -2.03
N PHE A 278 -10.28 -15.20 -0.98
CA PHE A 278 -9.54 -14.52 0.07
C PHE A 278 -8.80 -15.54 0.95
N GLN A 279 -7.46 -15.58 0.82
CA GLN A 279 -6.58 -16.47 1.57
C GLN A 279 -5.40 -15.69 2.18
N LYS A 280 -4.75 -16.30 3.19
CA LYS A 280 -3.46 -15.82 3.68
C LYS A 280 -2.40 -16.10 2.59
N PRO A 281 -1.59 -15.11 2.19
CA PRO A 281 -0.71 -15.26 1.02
C PRO A 281 0.55 -16.08 1.28
N ILE A 282 0.90 -16.37 2.53
CA ILE A 282 2.19 -16.96 2.93
C ILE A 282 2.47 -18.30 2.19
N ASP A 283 1.51 -19.22 2.16
CA ASP A 283 1.68 -20.52 1.52
C ASP A 283 1.88 -20.40 -0.01
N TYR A 284 1.32 -19.36 -0.62
CA TYR A 284 1.52 -19.03 -2.02
C TYR A 284 2.91 -18.42 -2.25
N TYR A 285 3.36 -17.51 -1.36
CA TYR A 285 4.71 -16.97 -1.43
C TYR A 285 5.78 -18.05 -1.23
N LYS A 286 5.58 -19.03 -0.36
CA LYS A 286 6.51 -20.13 -0.14
C LYS A 286 6.76 -20.93 -1.43
N ARG A 287 5.74 -21.18 -2.24
CA ARG A 287 5.84 -22.07 -3.40
C ARG A 287 6.00 -21.37 -4.76
N ALA A 288 5.43 -20.19 -4.95
CA ALA A 288 5.43 -19.50 -6.25
C ALA A 288 6.81 -18.99 -6.65
N SER A 289 7.06 -18.86 -7.96
CA SER A 289 8.28 -18.30 -8.52
C SER A 289 8.15 -16.82 -8.88
N ILE A 290 6.98 -16.38 -9.38
CA ILE A 290 6.76 -15.01 -9.88
C ILE A 290 5.45 -14.48 -9.32
N LEU A 291 5.45 -13.19 -8.91
CA LEU A 291 4.23 -12.44 -8.60
C LEU A 291 4.03 -11.38 -9.69
N LEU A 292 2.86 -11.37 -10.32
CA LEU A 292 2.50 -10.39 -11.36
C LEU A 292 1.55 -9.33 -10.81
N LEU A 293 1.98 -8.05 -10.83
CA LEU A 293 1.19 -6.90 -10.38
C LEU A 293 1.04 -5.85 -11.48
N THR A 294 -0.20 -5.57 -11.87
CA THR A 294 -0.53 -4.67 -13.00
C THR A 294 -1.38 -3.46 -12.61
N SER A 295 -1.31 -3.07 -11.34
CA SER A 295 -2.07 -1.94 -10.76
C SER A 295 -1.81 -0.64 -11.49
N ASP A 296 -2.82 0.23 -11.60
CA ASP A 296 -2.67 1.58 -12.17
C ASP A 296 -2.00 2.56 -11.19
N PHE A 297 -2.18 2.37 -9.89
CA PHE A 297 -1.57 3.19 -8.83
C PHE A 297 -1.50 2.43 -7.51
N GLU A 298 -0.46 2.68 -6.73
CA GLU A 298 -0.26 2.15 -5.37
C GLU A 298 0.40 3.23 -4.49
N GLY A 299 0.29 3.06 -3.17
CA GLY A 299 1.10 3.81 -2.21
C GLY A 299 2.47 3.15 -2.03
N PHE A 300 2.44 1.99 -1.42
CA PHE A 300 3.53 1.02 -1.32
C PHE A 300 2.86 -0.35 -1.33
N PRO A 301 2.93 -1.09 -2.45
CA PRO A 301 2.27 -2.39 -2.56
C PRO A 301 2.99 -3.42 -1.69
N LEU A 302 2.44 -3.70 -0.50
CA LEU A 302 2.99 -4.63 0.50
C LEU A 302 3.36 -5.97 -0.13
N VAL A 303 2.51 -6.48 -1.02
CA VAL A 303 2.69 -7.77 -1.69
C VAL A 303 4.01 -7.88 -2.45
N LEU A 304 4.63 -6.76 -2.88
CA LEU A 304 5.95 -6.80 -3.53
C LEU A 304 7.05 -7.08 -2.51
N ALA A 305 7.11 -6.31 -1.43
CA ALA A 305 8.10 -6.53 -0.38
C ALA A 305 7.91 -7.91 0.30
N GLU A 306 6.66 -8.29 0.53
CA GLU A 306 6.30 -9.60 1.08
C GLU A 306 6.76 -10.75 0.18
N CYS A 307 6.37 -10.75 -1.09
CA CYS A 307 6.75 -11.82 -2.00
C CYS A 307 8.26 -11.92 -2.21
N MET A 308 8.96 -10.78 -2.31
CA MET A 308 10.42 -10.71 -2.41
C MET A 308 11.11 -11.38 -1.22
N SER A 309 10.56 -11.22 -0.01
CA SER A 309 11.15 -11.84 1.19
C SER A 309 11.07 -13.37 1.21
N PHE A 310 10.22 -13.94 0.39
CA PHE A 310 10.11 -15.39 0.16
C PHE A 310 10.81 -15.84 -1.13
N GLY A 311 11.56 -14.98 -1.81
CA GLY A 311 12.23 -15.31 -3.07
C GLY A 311 11.28 -15.42 -4.26
N VAL A 312 10.10 -14.81 -4.19
CA VAL A 312 9.20 -14.69 -5.33
C VAL A 312 9.56 -13.43 -6.11
N ILE A 313 9.80 -13.57 -7.40
CA ILE A 313 10.25 -12.47 -8.28
C ILE A 313 9.05 -11.58 -8.63
N PRO A 314 9.06 -10.29 -8.30
CA PRO A 314 8.00 -9.37 -8.72
C PRO A 314 8.12 -9.04 -10.21
N ALA A 315 7.01 -9.17 -10.94
CA ALA A 315 6.83 -8.69 -12.30
C ALA A 315 5.78 -7.57 -12.28
N VAL A 316 6.16 -6.33 -12.64
CA VAL A 316 5.34 -5.14 -12.36
C VAL A 316 5.22 -4.22 -13.56
N TYR A 317 4.02 -3.66 -13.76
CA TYR A 317 3.79 -2.57 -14.70
C TYR A 317 4.15 -1.22 -14.07
N ASN A 318 5.04 -0.46 -14.71
CA ASN A 318 5.54 0.83 -14.24
C ASN A 318 4.51 1.97 -14.41
N SER A 319 3.37 1.84 -13.76
CA SER A 319 2.25 2.79 -13.83
C SER A 319 2.34 3.94 -12.81
N TYR A 320 3.12 3.77 -11.75
CA TYR A 320 3.36 4.74 -10.68
C TYR A 320 4.84 4.82 -10.33
N SER A 321 5.27 5.97 -9.83
CA SER A 321 6.70 6.30 -9.68
C SER A 321 7.45 5.41 -8.67
N ALA A 322 6.77 4.86 -7.64
CA ALA A 322 7.40 4.04 -6.61
C ALA A 322 7.87 2.66 -7.09
N VAL A 323 7.47 2.18 -8.27
CA VAL A 323 7.91 0.87 -8.79
C VAL A 323 9.42 0.76 -8.78
N LYS A 324 10.13 1.80 -9.29
CA LYS A 324 11.58 1.81 -9.40
C LYS A 324 12.32 2.02 -8.06
N ASP A 325 11.62 2.45 -7.02
CA ASP A 325 12.17 2.56 -5.68
C ASP A 325 12.19 1.21 -4.96
N ILE A 326 11.26 0.31 -5.37
CA ILE A 326 11.10 -1.02 -4.78
C ILE A 326 11.90 -2.06 -5.56
N ILE A 327 11.89 -1.99 -6.90
CA ILE A 327 12.42 -3.00 -7.81
C ILE A 327 13.45 -2.39 -8.76
N GLU A 328 14.53 -3.10 -9.01
CA GLU A 328 15.52 -2.84 -10.08
C GLU A 328 15.32 -3.83 -11.22
N ASP A 329 14.89 -3.33 -12.40
CA ASP A 329 14.55 -4.16 -13.58
C ASP A 329 15.72 -5.05 -13.99
N GLY A 330 15.45 -6.35 -14.11
CA GLY A 330 16.43 -7.36 -14.53
C GLY A 330 17.37 -7.85 -13.42
N LYS A 331 17.33 -7.27 -12.21
CA LYS A 331 18.14 -7.67 -11.06
C LYS A 331 17.31 -8.38 -10.00
N ASP A 332 16.34 -7.71 -9.41
CA ASP A 332 15.49 -8.25 -8.35
C ASP A 332 13.99 -8.30 -8.73
N GLY A 333 13.68 -8.02 -10.00
CA GLY A 333 12.34 -8.13 -10.56
C GLY A 333 12.29 -7.78 -12.05
N VAL A 334 11.09 -7.82 -12.61
CA VAL A 334 10.79 -7.51 -14.01
C VAL A 334 9.88 -6.30 -14.06
N ILE A 335 10.28 -5.25 -14.78
CA ILE A 335 9.47 -4.05 -14.95
C ILE A 335 9.06 -3.89 -16.41
N LEU A 336 7.75 -3.85 -16.71
CA LEU A 336 7.24 -3.40 -17.99
C LEU A 336 7.16 -1.86 -17.98
N PRO A 337 7.91 -1.13 -18.82
CA PRO A 337 7.80 0.32 -18.90
C PRO A 337 6.40 0.77 -19.29
N LYS A 338 5.97 1.91 -18.76
CA LYS A 338 4.75 2.57 -19.20
C LYS A 338 4.93 3.07 -20.63
N SER A 339 3.95 2.81 -21.49
CA SER A 339 3.90 3.31 -22.87
C SER A 339 2.70 4.25 -23.07
N ASP A 340 2.70 5.02 -24.16
CA ASP A 340 1.61 5.94 -24.52
C ASP A 340 0.32 5.20 -24.90
N ILE A 341 0.44 3.96 -25.38
CA ILE A 341 -0.69 3.08 -25.71
C ILE A 341 -1.26 2.36 -24.49
N GLY A 342 -0.63 2.51 -23.31
CA GLY A 342 -1.05 1.90 -22.06
C GLY A 342 -0.33 0.58 -21.74
N PHE A 343 -1.03 -0.36 -21.09
CA PHE A 343 -0.49 -1.67 -20.76
C PHE A 343 -0.49 -2.59 -21.98
N ASP A 344 0.64 -3.23 -22.23
CA ASP A 344 0.84 -4.19 -23.29
C ASP A 344 1.09 -5.59 -22.67
N ALA A 345 0.09 -6.46 -22.77
CA ALA A 345 0.11 -7.80 -22.20
C ALA A 345 1.13 -8.72 -22.87
N GLU A 346 1.31 -8.59 -24.20
CA GLU A 346 2.28 -9.38 -24.94
C GLU A 346 3.71 -8.97 -24.60
N ALA A 347 3.99 -7.66 -24.52
CA ALA A 347 5.29 -7.15 -24.11
C ALA A 347 5.63 -7.59 -22.67
N MET A 348 4.65 -7.61 -21.75
CA MET A 348 4.84 -8.12 -20.39
C MET A 348 5.15 -9.62 -20.39
N ALA A 349 4.39 -10.41 -21.15
CA ALA A 349 4.61 -11.83 -21.30
C ALA A 349 6.00 -12.13 -21.88
N ASN A 350 6.44 -11.40 -22.90
CA ASN A 350 7.77 -11.57 -23.49
C ASN A 350 8.90 -11.24 -22.51
N LYS A 351 8.78 -10.19 -21.68
CA LYS A 351 9.76 -9.90 -20.64
C LYS A 351 9.80 -11.01 -19.58
N MET A 352 8.66 -11.52 -19.14
CA MET A 352 8.57 -12.62 -18.17
C MET A 352 9.16 -13.92 -18.75
N ALA A 353 8.88 -14.24 -20.01
CA ALA A 353 9.38 -15.42 -20.71
C ALA A 353 10.92 -15.51 -20.71
N VAL A 354 11.63 -14.38 -20.79
CA VAL A 354 13.11 -14.33 -20.69
C VAL A 354 13.61 -14.87 -19.34
N VAL A 355 12.86 -14.63 -18.28
CA VAL A 355 13.19 -15.13 -16.94
C VAL A 355 12.70 -16.57 -16.76
N MET A 356 11.49 -16.87 -17.19
CA MET A 356 10.86 -18.20 -17.07
C MET A 356 11.63 -19.30 -17.81
N ASN A 357 12.28 -18.97 -18.93
CA ASN A 357 13.11 -19.89 -19.72
C ASN A 357 14.53 -20.14 -19.16
N ASN A 358 14.94 -19.40 -18.12
CA ASN A 358 16.29 -19.47 -17.59
C ASN A 358 16.30 -19.68 -16.08
N GLN A 359 16.53 -20.91 -15.65
CA GLN A 359 16.50 -21.30 -14.26
C GLN A 359 17.59 -20.62 -13.41
N ASP A 360 18.79 -20.42 -13.98
CA ASP A 360 19.86 -19.71 -13.27
C ASP A 360 19.48 -18.25 -13.05
N LYS A 361 18.89 -17.62 -14.05
CA LYS A 361 18.39 -16.23 -13.94
C LYS A 361 17.27 -16.12 -12.92
N LEU A 362 16.33 -17.07 -12.90
CA LEU A 362 15.29 -17.14 -11.87
C LEU A 362 15.91 -17.22 -10.47
N CYS A 363 16.88 -18.11 -10.27
CA CYS A 363 17.56 -18.28 -8.98
C CYS A 363 18.31 -17.01 -8.55
N LEU A 364 19.10 -16.41 -9.43
CA LEU A 364 19.84 -15.18 -9.14
C LEU A 364 18.92 -14.01 -8.80
N MET A 365 17.84 -13.83 -9.57
CA MET A 365 16.89 -12.76 -9.36
C MET A 365 16.09 -12.95 -8.04
N ALA A 366 15.72 -14.19 -7.71
CA ALA A 366 15.05 -14.52 -6.46
C ALA A 366 15.93 -14.19 -5.24
N ASN A 367 17.22 -14.55 -5.28
CA ASN A 367 18.18 -14.21 -4.22
C ASN A 367 18.37 -12.70 -4.09
N ALA A 368 18.44 -11.96 -5.21
CA ALA A 368 18.51 -10.51 -5.20
C ALA A 368 17.25 -9.86 -4.63
N ALA A 369 16.08 -10.43 -4.92
CA ALA A 369 14.80 -10.00 -4.34
C ALA A 369 14.77 -10.17 -2.82
N ILE A 370 15.23 -11.33 -2.31
CA ILE A 370 15.35 -11.57 -0.86
C ILE A 370 16.28 -10.52 -0.22
N GLU A 371 17.44 -10.28 -0.81
CA GLU A 371 18.39 -9.29 -0.26
C GLU A 371 17.79 -7.89 -0.23
N LYS A 372 17.12 -7.48 -1.31
CA LYS A 372 16.43 -6.19 -1.38
C LYS A 372 15.32 -6.06 -0.33
N SER A 373 14.57 -7.14 -0.08
CA SER A 373 13.45 -7.14 0.87
C SER A 373 13.86 -6.83 2.31
N LYS A 374 15.13 -7.10 2.70
CA LYS A 374 15.65 -6.79 4.04
C LYS A 374 15.56 -5.31 4.38
N SER A 375 15.61 -4.42 3.38
CA SER A 375 15.41 -2.99 3.56
C SER A 375 13.98 -2.62 3.99
N PHE A 376 13.03 -3.52 3.79
CA PHE A 376 11.62 -3.38 4.16
C PHE A 376 11.25 -4.24 5.39
N SER A 377 12.22 -4.87 6.04
CA SER A 377 11.95 -5.66 7.25
C SER A 377 11.36 -4.79 8.36
N LEU A 378 10.51 -5.39 9.20
CA LEU A 378 9.87 -4.69 10.30
C LEU A 378 10.88 -4.00 11.22
N ASP A 379 11.96 -4.68 11.58
CA ASP A 379 13.01 -4.13 12.44
C ASP A 379 13.73 -2.92 11.80
N THR A 380 13.99 -2.99 10.49
CA THR A 380 14.61 -1.87 9.75
C THR A 380 13.69 -0.64 9.75
N ILE A 381 12.41 -0.85 9.47
CA ILE A 381 11.43 0.23 9.39
C ILE A 381 11.15 0.82 10.77
N VAL A 382 11.04 0.00 11.81
CA VAL A 382 10.82 0.48 13.20
C VAL A 382 12.01 1.33 13.68
N LYS A 383 13.25 0.94 13.39
CA LYS A 383 14.43 1.78 13.69
C LYS A 383 14.37 3.14 12.99
N GLN A 384 13.87 3.20 11.76
CA GLN A 384 13.68 4.47 11.05
C GLN A 384 12.59 5.33 11.72
N TRP A 385 11.48 4.73 12.14
CA TRP A 385 10.44 5.41 12.92
C TRP A 385 10.99 5.99 14.22
N GLU A 386 11.73 5.21 15.00
CA GLU A 386 12.32 5.66 16.25
C GLU A 386 13.31 6.82 16.04
N ALA A 387 14.10 6.79 14.95
CA ALA A 387 14.99 7.90 14.61
C ALA A 387 14.20 9.20 14.30
N GLU A 388 13.03 9.10 13.64
CA GLU A 388 12.17 10.27 13.42
C GLU A 388 11.49 10.74 14.71
N PHE A 389 11.07 9.83 15.62
CA PHE A 389 10.53 10.21 16.94
C PHE A 389 11.53 11.04 17.74
N VAL A 390 12.79 10.60 17.79
CA VAL A 390 13.86 11.35 18.49
C VAL A 390 14.03 12.76 17.90
N LYS A 391 14.02 12.89 16.58
CA LYS A 391 14.19 14.19 15.92
C LYS A 391 13.04 15.16 16.20
N ILE A 392 11.78 14.69 16.18
CA ILE A 392 10.63 15.58 16.36
C ILE A 392 10.35 15.94 17.82
N ILE A 393 10.81 15.12 18.77
CA ILE A 393 10.67 15.41 20.20
C ILE A 393 11.76 16.40 20.65
N ASN A 394 13.00 16.28 20.15
CA ASN A 394 14.14 17.09 20.58
C ASN A 394 14.35 18.35 19.73
N GLY A 395 13.69 18.50 18.59
CA GLY A 395 13.74 19.66 17.68
C GLY A 395 12.53 20.53 17.79
#